data_ccc3676b62f3ddea534dd58bc727e615
#
_entry.id   ccc3676b62f3ddea534dd58bc727e615
#
_cell.length_a   1.000
_cell.length_b   1.000
_cell.length_c   1.000
_cell.angle_alpha   90.00
_cell.angle_beta   90.00
_cell.angle_gamma   90.00
#
_symmetry.space_group_name_H-M   'P 1'
#
loop_
_entity.id
_entity.type
_entity.pdbx_description
1 polymer ?
#
loop_
_entity_poly.entity_id
_entity_poly.type
_entity_poly.pdbx_seq_one_letter_code
_entity_poly.pdbx_strand_id
1 'polypeptide(L)'
;QHAPVVIVGHSLGANAALLVGYELGKQGIPVDLVVTVDPTSSRPISPVVKRYLNIYLPGDGFGAKLAATGSGVDNDDIRNNPELNRPGVNHFTMDENPVVLKQIFDAIMPIVKAPGQKGAAKGRKG
;
A
#
# COMPACT_ATOMS: atom_id res chain seq x y z
N GLN A 1 18.75 -11.50 6.98
CA GLN A 1 17.90 -10.44 7.50
C GLN A 1 18.21 -9.12 6.80
N HIS A 2 17.23 -8.43 6.37
CA HIS A 2 17.37 -7.20 5.60
C HIS A 2 16.59 -6.07 6.24
N ALA A 3 16.93 -4.86 5.89
CA ALA A 3 16.13 -3.71 6.29
C ALA A 3 14.76 -3.80 5.61
N PRO A 4 13.70 -3.36 6.28
CA PRO A 4 12.37 -3.38 5.67
C PRO A 4 12.32 -2.54 4.39
N VAL A 5 11.63 -3.05 3.39
CA VAL A 5 11.39 -2.32 2.14
C VAL A 5 9.89 -2.12 2.02
N VAL A 6 9.48 -0.87 2.00
CA VAL A 6 8.06 -0.48 1.87
C VAL A 6 7.95 0.51 0.72
N ILE A 7 7.01 0.29 -0.17
CA ILE A 7 6.79 1.15 -1.33
C ILE A 7 5.36 1.66 -1.26
N VAL A 8 5.18 2.97 -1.38
CA VAL A 8 3.84 3.59 -1.30
C VAL A 8 3.67 4.51 -2.49
N GLY A 9 2.51 4.47 -3.12
CA GLY A 9 2.21 5.36 -4.23
C GLY A 9 0.72 5.65 -4.37
N HIS A 10 0.41 6.79 -4.99
CA HIS A 10 -0.95 7.24 -5.27
C HIS A 10 -1.10 7.49 -6.76
N SER A 11 -2.20 7.06 -7.34
CA SER A 11 -2.56 7.29 -8.73
C SER A 11 -1.50 6.74 -9.68
N LEU A 12 -0.89 7.55 -10.52
CA LEU A 12 0.19 7.11 -11.38
C LEU A 12 1.39 6.64 -10.57
N GLY A 13 1.62 7.25 -9.41
CA GLY A 13 2.64 6.77 -8.47
C GLY A 13 2.32 5.39 -7.91
N ALA A 14 1.04 5.05 -7.79
CA ALA A 14 0.64 3.70 -7.40
C ALA A 14 0.99 2.70 -8.51
N ASN A 15 0.75 3.07 -9.76
CA ASN A 15 1.14 2.23 -10.89
C ASN A 15 2.65 1.99 -10.89
N ALA A 16 3.41 3.06 -10.61
CA ALA A 16 4.86 2.95 -10.53
C ALA A 16 5.30 2.07 -9.36
N ALA A 17 4.63 2.18 -8.22
CA ALA A 17 4.92 1.34 -7.05
C ALA A 17 4.72 -0.13 -7.37
N LEU A 18 3.65 -0.45 -8.11
CA LEU A 18 3.40 -1.84 -8.52
C LEU A 18 4.51 -2.34 -9.44
N LEU A 19 4.92 -1.50 -10.37
CA LEU A 19 5.99 -1.89 -11.30
C LEU A 19 7.30 -2.11 -10.55
N VAL A 20 7.66 -1.20 -9.66
CA VAL A 20 8.91 -1.33 -8.89
C VAL A 20 8.87 -2.59 -8.03
N GLY A 21 7.76 -2.84 -7.34
CA GLY A 21 7.64 -4.05 -6.52
C GLY A 21 7.77 -5.31 -7.34
N TYR A 22 7.19 -5.32 -8.53
CA TYR A 22 7.29 -6.46 -9.42
C TYR A 22 8.74 -6.68 -9.89
N GLU A 23 9.41 -5.61 -10.30
CA GLU A 23 10.79 -5.71 -10.76
C GLU A 23 11.74 -6.15 -9.65
N LEU A 24 11.58 -5.62 -8.45
CA LEU A 24 12.39 -6.05 -7.32
C LEU A 24 12.16 -7.53 -7.02
N GLY A 25 10.90 -7.98 -7.10
CA GLY A 25 10.58 -9.38 -6.89
C GLY A 25 11.24 -10.27 -7.92
N LYS A 26 11.30 -9.84 -9.18
CA LYS A 26 11.97 -10.61 -10.21
C LYS A 26 13.46 -10.75 -9.95
N GLN A 27 14.05 -9.81 -9.25
CA GLN A 27 15.46 -9.85 -8.91
C GLN A 27 15.72 -10.54 -7.57
N GLY A 28 14.66 -11.07 -6.95
CA GLY A 28 14.80 -11.75 -5.67
C GLY A 28 15.03 -10.83 -4.50
N ILE A 29 14.76 -9.54 -4.65
CA ILE A 29 14.93 -8.56 -3.58
C ILE A 29 13.66 -8.57 -2.73
N PRO A 30 13.76 -8.86 -1.43
CA PRO A 30 12.56 -8.92 -0.59
C PRO A 30 11.90 -7.56 -0.44
N VAL A 31 10.57 -7.54 -0.60
CA VAL A 31 9.75 -6.35 -0.36
C VAL A 31 8.71 -6.74 0.67
N ASP A 32 8.61 -5.99 1.74
CA ASP A 32 7.73 -6.32 2.85
C ASP A 32 6.30 -5.84 2.60
N LEU A 33 6.15 -4.71 1.95
CA LEU A 33 4.83 -4.13 1.74
C LEU A 33 4.83 -3.18 0.56
N VAL A 34 3.80 -3.28 -0.27
CA VAL A 34 3.50 -2.30 -1.31
C VAL A 34 2.12 -1.75 -0.99
N VAL A 35 2.02 -0.44 -0.81
CA VAL A 35 0.75 0.24 -0.57
C VAL A 35 0.42 1.07 -1.81
N THR A 36 -0.75 0.85 -2.36
CA THR A 36 -1.22 1.64 -3.49
C THR A 36 -2.52 2.33 -3.11
N VAL A 37 -2.62 3.60 -3.49
CA VAL A 37 -3.82 4.38 -3.28
C VAL A 37 -4.35 4.72 -4.66
N ASP A 38 -5.46 4.12 -5.00
CA ASP A 38 -6.21 4.37 -6.22
C ASP A 38 -5.37 4.31 -7.49
N PRO A 39 -4.72 3.17 -7.77
CA PRO A 39 -3.97 3.02 -9.02
C PRO A 39 -4.93 3.11 -10.22
N THR A 40 -4.43 3.62 -11.33
CA THR A 40 -5.28 3.81 -12.51
C THR A 40 -5.33 2.57 -13.40
N SER A 41 -4.46 1.61 -13.17
CA SER A 41 -4.50 0.35 -13.91
C SER A 41 -4.00 -0.78 -13.02
N SER A 42 -4.54 -1.96 -13.26
CA SER A 42 -4.07 -3.17 -12.58
C SER A 42 -2.80 -3.64 -13.28
N ARG A 43 -1.78 -3.91 -12.49
CA ARG A 43 -0.50 -4.40 -12.99
C ARG A 43 -0.17 -5.72 -12.35
N PRO A 44 0.73 -6.49 -12.96
CA PRO A 44 1.14 -7.76 -12.36
C PRO A 44 1.70 -7.55 -10.96
N ILE A 45 1.40 -8.47 -10.08
CA ILE A 45 1.95 -8.47 -8.73
C ILE A 45 2.96 -9.59 -8.59
N SER A 46 3.88 -9.44 -7.66
CA SER A 46 4.94 -10.42 -7.43
C SER A 46 4.60 -11.31 -6.24
N PRO A 47 4.77 -12.63 -6.37
CA PRO A 47 4.62 -13.51 -5.20
C PRO A 47 5.74 -13.33 -4.18
N VAL A 48 6.80 -12.63 -4.54
CA VAL A 48 7.92 -12.38 -3.63
C VAL A 48 7.61 -11.22 -2.68
N VAL A 49 6.72 -10.31 -3.07
CA VAL A 49 6.27 -9.24 -2.18
C VAL A 49 5.38 -9.86 -1.11
N LYS A 50 5.69 -9.61 0.15
CA LYS A 50 4.96 -10.24 1.25
C LYS A 50 3.53 -9.78 1.35
N ARG A 51 3.30 -8.50 1.14
CA ARG A 51 1.95 -7.95 1.31
C ARG A 51 1.71 -6.78 0.38
N TYR A 52 0.51 -6.74 -0.19
CA TYR A 52 -0.01 -5.58 -0.94
C TYR A 52 -1.23 -5.06 -0.22
N LEU A 53 -1.30 -3.75 -0.03
CA LEU A 53 -2.50 -3.09 0.46
C LEU A 53 -2.92 -2.07 -0.60
N ASN A 54 -4.07 -2.29 -1.20
CA ASN A 54 -4.61 -1.41 -2.24
C ASN A 54 -5.87 -0.74 -1.72
N ILE A 55 -5.79 0.57 -1.49
CA ILE A 55 -6.93 1.37 -1.02
C ILE A 55 -7.46 2.09 -2.25
N TYR A 56 -8.69 1.78 -2.67
CA TYR A 56 -9.16 2.23 -3.97
C TYR A 56 -10.64 2.57 -3.97
N LEU A 57 -11.04 3.43 -4.91
CA LEU A 57 -12.43 3.78 -5.17
C LEU A 57 -12.77 3.33 -6.58
N PRO A 58 -13.49 2.23 -6.75
CA PRO A 58 -13.84 1.76 -8.09
C PRO A 58 -14.99 2.58 -8.68
N GLY A 59 -15.09 2.55 -9.99
CA GLY A 59 -16.26 3.10 -10.67
C GLY A 59 -16.15 4.53 -11.12
N ASP A 60 -15.04 5.22 -10.83
CA ASP A 60 -14.85 6.59 -11.27
C ASP A 60 -13.83 6.70 -12.41
N GLY A 61 -13.46 5.59 -12.98
CA GLY A 61 -12.50 5.56 -14.08
C GLY A 61 -11.05 5.50 -13.62
N PHE A 62 -10.79 5.51 -12.32
CA PHE A 62 -9.43 5.51 -11.80
C PHE A 62 -9.10 4.27 -10.98
N GLY A 63 -9.86 3.98 -9.96
CA GLY A 63 -9.48 2.99 -8.96
C GLY A 63 -9.45 1.57 -9.50
N ALA A 64 -8.27 1.04 -9.71
CA ALA A 64 -8.10 -0.33 -10.20
C ALA A 64 -7.87 -1.29 -9.03
N LYS A 65 -8.44 -2.48 -9.14
CA LYS A 65 -8.28 -3.55 -8.18
C LYS A 65 -7.09 -4.40 -8.58
N LEU A 66 -6.30 -4.82 -7.61
CA LEU A 66 -5.18 -5.72 -7.87
C LEU A 66 -5.67 -7.16 -7.97
N ALA A 67 -4.96 -7.97 -8.76
CA ALA A 67 -5.28 -9.37 -8.87
C ALA A 67 -4.99 -10.06 -7.54
N ALA A 68 -6.02 -10.64 -6.93
CA ALA A 68 -5.88 -11.30 -5.64
C ALA A 68 -5.68 -12.80 -5.87
N THR A 69 -4.54 -13.16 -6.45
CA THR A 69 -4.29 -14.54 -6.82
C THR A 69 -3.64 -15.35 -5.73
N GLY A 70 -3.37 -14.75 -4.59
CA GLY A 70 -2.75 -15.47 -3.48
C GLY A 70 -2.97 -14.74 -2.18
N SER A 71 -2.34 -15.25 -1.15
CA SER A 71 -2.38 -14.57 0.14
C SER A 71 -1.55 -13.30 0.06
N GLY A 72 -1.84 -12.36 0.90
CA GLY A 72 -1.06 -11.14 1.00
C GLY A 72 -1.56 -9.99 0.14
N VAL A 73 -2.64 -10.16 -0.61
CA VAL A 73 -3.24 -9.05 -1.37
C VAL A 73 -4.52 -8.63 -0.69
N ASP A 74 -4.57 -7.38 -0.26
CA ASP A 74 -5.71 -6.80 0.41
C ASP A 74 -6.23 -5.64 -0.45
N ASN A 75 -7.36 -5.86 -1.12
CA ASN A 75 -8.03 -4.82 -1.90
C ASN A 75 -9.11 -4.18 -1.02
N ASP A 76 -8.82 -2.99 -0.53
CA ASP A 76 -9.70 -2.27 0.37
C ASP A 76 -10.52 -1.23 -0.40
N ASP A 77 -11.76 -1.60 -0.70
CA ASP A 77 -12.70 -0.73 -1.40
C ASP A 77 -13.23 0.29 -0.39
N ILE A 78 -12.94 1.56 -0.60
CA ILE A 78 -13.31 2.59 0.37
C ILE A 78 -14.82 2.76 0.54
N ARG A 79 -15.62 2.26 -0.38
CA ARG A 79 -17.07 2.32 -0.23
C ARG A 79 -17.55 1.45 0.92
N ASN A 80 -16.73 0.52 1.38
CA ASN A 80 -17.06 -0.32 2.54
C ASN A 80 -16.68 0.34 3.86
N ASN A 81 -16.09 1.52 3.81
CA ASN A 81 -15.69 2.25 5.02
C ASN A 81 -16.55 3.51 5.15
N PRO A 82 -17.43 3.58 6.15
CA PRO A 82 -18.33 4.74 6.28
C PRO A 82 -17.60 6.07 6.46
N GLU A 83 -16.37 6.06 6.96
CA GLU A 83 -15.60 7.28 7.11
C GLU A 83 -15.07 7.78 5.78
N LEU A 84 -15.00 6.93 4.77
CA LEU A 84 -14.46 7.26 3.45
C LEU A 84 -15.53 7.30 2.36
N ASN A 85 -16.65 6.61 2.56
CA ASN A 85 -17.71 6.58 1.58
C ASN A 85 -18.60 7.83 1.75
N ARG A 86 -18.08 8.97 1.37
CA ARG A 86 -18.78 10.24 1.54
C ARG A 86 -18.30 11.25 0.51
N PRO A 87 -19.10 12.31 0.26
CA PRO A 87 -18.71 13.36 -0.69
C PRO A 87 -17.37 13.98 -0.29
N GLY A 88 -16.57 14.32 -1.27
CA GLY A 88 -15.27 14.91 -1.05
C GLY A 88 -14.13 13.91 -0.98
N VAL A 89 -14.44 12.63 -0.82
CA VAL A 89 -13.42 11.58 -0.86
C VAL A 89 -13.43 10.99 -2.26
N ASN A 90 -12.39 11.23 -3.02
CA ASN A 90 -12.30 10.81 -4.41
C ASN A 90 -10.84 10.56 -4.78
N HIS A 91 -10.61 10.21 -6.04
CA HIS A 91 -9.28 9.90 -6.55
C HIS A 91 -8.26 10.99 -6.21
N PHE A 92 -8.65 12.25 -6.27
CA PHE A 92 -7.73 13.36 -6.12
C PHE A 92 -7.49 13.78 -4.68
N THR A 93 -8.30 13.32 -3.74
CA THR A 93 -8.19 13.71 -2.34
C THR A 93 -7.76 12.56 -1.42
N MET A 94 -7.74 11.33 -1.93
CA MET A 94 -7.46 10.16 -1.09
C MET A 94 -6.07 10.22 -0.47
N ASP A 95 -5.08 10.72 -1.19
CA ASP A 95 -3.70 10.74 -0.71
C ASP A 95 -3.48 11.71 0.46
N GLU A 96 -4.42 12.63 0.67
CA GLU A 96 -4.35 13.58 1.78
C GLU A 96 -5.37 13.29 2.87
N ASN A 97 -6.21 12.29 2.68
CA ASN A 97 -7.27 11.99 3.62
C ASN A 97 -6.68 11.38 4.91
N PRO A 98 -6.99 11.93 6.09
CA PRO A 98 -6.39 11.43 7.33
C PRO A 98 -6.77 9.98 7.66
N VAL A 99 -7.94 9.52 7.24
CA VAL A 99 -8.33 8.13 7.47
C VAL A 99 -7.49 7.20 6.60
N VAL A 100 -7.28 7.57 5.33
CA VAL A 100 -6.42 6.82 4.43
C VAL A 100 -4.98 6.81 4.94
N LEU A 101 -4.48 7.98 5.35
CA LEU A 101 -3.12 8.09 5.88
C LEU A 101 -2.94 7.22 7.12
N LYS A 102 -3.95 7.16 7.99
CA LYS A 102 -3.87 6.30 9.16
C LYS A 102 -3.82 4.83 8.78
N GLN A 103 -4.59 4.41 7.78
CA GLN A 103 -4.53 3.03 7.31
C GLN A 103 -3.14 2.69 6.79
N ILE A 104 -2.52 3.59 6.06
CA ILE A 104 -1.17 3.40 5.54
C ILE A 104 -0.18 3.31 6.70
N PHE A 105 -0.27 4.24 7.64
CA PHE A 105 0.60 4.26 8.80
C PHE A 105 0.46 2.96 9.59
N ASP A 106 -0.76 2.51 9.84
CA ASP A 106 -1.00 1.28 10.59
C ASP A 106 -0.46 0.05 9.87
N ALA A 107 -0.39 0.08 8.54
CA ALA A 107 0.19 -1.02 7.77
C ALA A 107 1.72 -1.01 7.83
N ILE A 108 2.32 0.17 7.90
CA ILE A 108 3.78 0.31 7.88
C ILE A 108 4.39 0.05 9.25
N MET A 109 3.76 0.54 10.30
CA MET A 109 4.37 0.52 11.63
C MET A 109 4.79 -0.87 12.14
N PRO A 110 3.98 -1.93 11.96
CA PRO A 110 4.43 -3.24 12.40
C PRO A 110 5.72 -3.70 11.72
N ILE A 111 5.95 -3.24 10.51
CA ILE A 111 7.13 -3.64 9.74
C ILE A 111 8.36 -2.90 10.24
N VAL A 112 8.26 -1.59 10.41
CA VAL A 112 9.42 -0.78 10.83
C VAL A 112 9.69 -0.91 12.32
N LYS A 113 8.71 -1.38 13.11
CA LYS A 113 8.89 -1.64 14.53
C LYS A 113 9.08 -3.13 14.78
N ALA A 114 9.78 -3.81 13.90
CA ALA A 114 10.05 -5.21 14.08
C ALA A 114 10.75 -5.47 15.41
N PRO A 115 10.62 -6.66 15.99
CA PRO A 115 11.12 -6.91 17.35
C PRO A 115 12.55 -6.48 17.59
N GLY A 116 13.43 -6.59 16.62
CA GLY A 116 14.80 -6.18 16.79
C GLY A 116 15.03 -4.69 16.84
N GLN A 117 14.00 -3.90 16.58
CA GLN A 117 14.12 -2.45 16.48
C GLN A 117 13.30 -1.71 17.51
N LYS A 118 12.66 -2.45 18.40
CA LYS A 118 11.75 -1.77 19.29
C LYS A 118 12.44 -0.74 20.15
N GLY A 119 13.64 -0.92 20.45
CA GLY A 119 14.37 0.05 21.23
C GLY A 119 14.58 1.34 20.48
N ALA A 120 14.83 1.26 19.20
CA ALA A 120 15.06 2.46 18.42
C ALA A 120 13.82 3.31 18.29
N ALA A 121 12.71 2.69 18.40
CA ALA A 121 11.49 3.46 18.25
C ALA A 121 11.34 4.50 19.30
N LYS A 122 12.08 4.41 20.38
CA LYS A 122 11.95 5.38 21.32
C LYS A 122 12.89 6.33 21.24
N GLY A 123 13.46 6.35 20.84
CA GLY A 123 14.24 7.39 20.88
C GLY A 123 14.72 7.90 19.80
N ARG A 124 14.92 7.76 19.25
CA ARG A 124 15.41 8.15 18.26
C ARG A 124 14.76 8.42 17.36
N LYS A 125 14.64 8.13 17.56
CA LYS A 125 14.10 8.21 17.08
C LYS A 125 13.66 8.33 16.58
N GLY A 126 13.83 7.88 16.75
CA GLY A 126 13.44 8.00 16.28
C GLY A 126 13.23 8.08 15.94
#